data_1b03d11d55f731645c80fcf5d414e33b
#
_entry.id   1b03d11d55f731645c80fcf5d414e33b
#
_cell.length_a   1.000
_cell.length_b   1.000
_cell.length_c   1.000
_cell.angle_alpha   90.00
_cell.angle_beta   90.00
_cell.angle_gamma   90.00
#
_symmetry.space_group_name_H-M   'P 1'
#
loop_
_entity.id
_entity.type
_entity.pdbx_description
1 polymer ?
#
loop_
_entity_poly.entity_id
_entity_poly.type
_entity_poly.pdbx_seq_one_letter_code
_entity_poly.pdbx_strand_id
1 'polypeptide(L)'
;MSATTNREAMLEKISALEEQHALAVAGGGPKYADRHHARGKLLPRERIELLIDPGSAFLELSPLAGWGSDFTVGASVVTGIGVVSGVECLISANDPTVKGGASNPWTVKKIFRAAQIAEENNLPTISLVESGGADLPTQKEIFIPGGKLFRDLTRASARRQPTIALVFGNSTAGGAYVPGMSDYTVMVKEQAKVFLGGPPLVKMATGEESDDESLGGAEMHARVSGLADYLAVDEYDAIRIGRRIVARLNRGPSPAGFVGEDAILEPHRGSNHGEGAVSRLRIGNRLGSDHTAHAANTITTATYAEPNTDPEELLDLISADLKEPFDPREVIRHLVDGVSPGNEVFFDEFKPLYGTSLVTGWSRIHGRQIGILANAQGVLFSEDAQKATQFIQLANQVDVPLLFLHNTTGYMVGAEYEQGGIIKYGAQMINAVSNSTVPHISIIMGASYGAGNYGMNGRAYDPRFLFTWPSAKSAVMGPAQLAGVLSIVARAAAESRGAAYDEDADAGMRAFVEASVEEQSLPFFLSGMLYDDGVIDPRDTRTILAICLSVIANAPIRGARGYGVFRP
;
A
#
# COMPACT_ATOMS: atom_id res chain seq x y z
N MET A 1 20.85 13.86 -18.48
CA MET A 1 20.16 15.17 -18.35
C MET A 1 20.79 16.01 -17.25
N SER A 2 20.59 17.33 -17.20
CA SER A 2 21.07 18.13 -16.07
C SER A 2 20.18 17.87 -14.83
N ALA A 3 20.70 18.11 -13.62
CA ALA A 3 19.92 17.99 -12.37
C ALA A 3 18.62 18.83 -12.41
N THR A 4 18.67 20.04 -12.95
CA THR A 4 17.50 20.91 -13.15
C THR A 4 16.44 20.24 -14.04
N THR A 5 16.85 19.56 -15.12
CA THR A 5 15.94 18.84 -16.02
C THR A 5 15.31 17.63 -15.34
N ASN A 6 16.05 16.92 -14.47
CA ASN A 6 15.53 15.78 -13.69
C ASN A 6 14.47 16.26 -12.70
N ARG A 7 14.74 17.34 -11.96
CA ARG A 7 13.80 17.94 -11.01
C ARG A 7 12.49 18.35 -11.69
N GLU A 8 12.57 19.07 -12.81
CA GLU A 8 11.39 19.52 -13.56
C GLU A 8 10.54 18.34 -14.01
N ALA A 9 11.17 17.31 -14.59
CA ALA A 9 10.47 16.10 -15.04
C ALA A 9 9.86 15.30 -13.88
N MET A 10 10.52 15.24 -12.72
CA MET A 10 9.97 14.57 -11.53
C MET A 10 8.79 15.35 -10.96
N LEU A 11 8.87 16.68 -10.88
CA LEU A 11 7.78 17.52 -10.41
C LEU A 11 6.54 17.42 -11.30
N GLU A 12 6.71 17.31 -12.62
CA GLU A 12 5.61 17.05 -13.55
C GLU A 12 4.90 15.72 -13.22
N LYS A 13 5.67 14.66 -12.99
CA LYS A 13 5.12 13.35 -12.60
C LYS A 13 4.44 13.36 -11.22
N ILE A 14 4.98 14.11 -10.29
CA ILE A 14 4.37 14.31 -8.96
C ILE A 14 3.06 15.09 -9.09
N SER A 15 3.02 16.14 -9.92
CA SER A 15 1.78 16.87 -10.20
C SER A 15 0.70 15.95 -10.81
N ALA A 16 1.09 15.09 -11.75
CA ALA A 16 0.19 14.09 -12.30
C ALA A 16 -0.31 13.09 -11.24
N LEU A 17 0.56 12.68 -10.30
CA LEU A 17 0.16 11.84 -9.17
C LEU A 17 -0.86 12.53 -8.27
N GLU A 18 -0.63 13.80 -7.94
CA GLU A 18 -1.56 14.59 -7.12
C GLU A 18 -2.94 14.71 -7.77
N GLU A 19 -3.01 14.89 -9.10
CA GLU A 19 -4.25 14.88 -9.85
C GLU A 19 -5.00 13.53 -9.72
N GLN A 20 -4.29 12.41 -9.85
CA GLN A 20 -4.90 11.09 -9.70
C GLN A 20 -5.36 10.82 -8.26
N HIS A 21 -4.60 11.24 -7.26
CA HIS A 21 -5.03 11.21 -5.88
C HIS A 21 -6.27 12.07 -5.63
N ALA A 22 -6.37 13.23 -6.27
CA ALA A 22 -7.56 14.08 -6.18
C ALA A 22 -8.82 13.36 -6.70
N LEU A 23 -8.70 12.56 -7.78
CA LEU A 23 -9.80 11.73 -8.27
C LEU A 23 -10.23 10.67 -7.23
N ALA A 24 -9.26 9.99 -6.61
CA ALA A 24 -9.54 9.00 -5.56
C ALA A 24 -10.24 9.63 -4.34
N VAL A 25 -9.87 10.87 -3.99
CA VAL A 25 -10.49 11.61 -2.89
C VAL A 25 -11.89 12.10 -3.23
N ALA A 26 -12.13 12.50 -4.48
CA ALA A 26 -13.43 12.96 -4.94
C ALA A 26 -14.50 11.85 -4.88
N GLY A 27 -14.11 10.57 -4.89
CA GLY A 27 -15.02 9.44 -4.80
C GLY A 27 -16.13 9.50 -5.84
N GLY A 28 -17.40 9.55 -5.40
CA GLY A 28 -18.56 9.71 -6.28
C GLY A 28 -18.77 11.11 -6.83
N GLY A 29 -17.92 12.07 -6.42
CA GLY A 29 -17.96 13.47 -6.85
C GLY A 29 -18.79 14.41 -5.97
N PRO A 30 -18.69 15.73 -6.22
CA PRO A 30 -19.24 16.77 -5.31
C PRO A 30 -20.74 16.60 -5.04
N LYS A 31 -21.53 16.29 -6.05
CA LYS A 31 -22.99 16.10 -5.92
C LYS A 31 -23.34 15.06 -4.86
N TYR A 32 -22.60 13.95 -4.79
CA TYR A 32 -22.87 12.89 -3.83
C TYR A 32 -22.30 13.21 -2.45
N ALA A 33 -21.17 13.91 -2.39
CA ALA A 33 -20.58 14.43 -1.16
C ALA A 33 -21.55 15.44 -0.49
N ASP A 34 -22.03 16.44 -1.24
CA ASP A 34 -23.00 17.44 -0.74
C ASP A 34 -24.30 16.79 -0.24
N ARG A 35 -24.79 15.80 -0.98
CA ARG A 35 -25.99 15.05 -0.58
C ARG A 35 -25.76 14.26 0.72
N HIS A 36 -24.55 13.76 0.93
CA HIS A 36 -24.17 13.02 2.13
C HIS A 36 -24.10 13.95 3.32
N HIS A 37 -23.41 15.08 3.20
CA HIS A 37 -23.36 16.13 4.23
C HIS A 37 -24.74 16.71 4.55
N ALA A 38 -25.60 16.92 3.56
CA ALA A 38 -26.97 17.40 3.78
C ALA A 38 -27.83 16.46 4.64
N ARG A 39 -27.41 15.20 4.80
CA ARG A 39 -28.03 14.22 5.71
C ARG A 39 -27.38 14.20 7.10
N GLY A 40 -26.47 15.12 7.39
CA GLY A 40 -25.72 15.19 8.64
C GLY A 40 -24.67 14.09 8.82
N LYS A 41 -24.16 13.54 7.70
CA LYS A 41 -23.19 12.44 7.72
C LYS A 41 -21.79 12.89 7.30
N LEU A 42 -20.79 12.29 7.90
CA LEU A 42 -19.39 12.51 7.59
C LEU A 42 -18.94 11.63 6.42
N LEU A 43 -18.05 12.15 5.57
CA LEU A 43 -17.37 11.38 4.52
C LEU A 43 -16.35 10.39 5.12
N PRO A 44 -15.94 9.34 4.38
CA PRO A 44 -15.02 8.31 4.92
C PRO A 44 -13.73 8.88 5.49
N ARG A 45 -13.10 9.83 4.79
CA ARG A 45 -11.84 10.42 5.24
C ARG A 45 -12.02 11.37 6.43
N GLU A 46 -13.16 12.04 6.54
CA GLU A 46 -13.52 12.85 7.72
C GLU A 46 -13.68 11.95 8.97
N ARG A 47 -14.32 10.78 8.81
CA ARG A 47 -14.43 9.78 9.89
C ARG A 47 -13.07 9.24 10.31
N ILE A 48 -12.17 8.99 9.35
CA ILE A 48 -10.80 8.53 9.63
C ILE A 48 -10.02 9.62 10.37
N GLU A 49 -10.10 10.88 9.92
CA GLU A 49 -9.41 12.01 10.56
C GLU A 49 -9.81 12.18 12.03
N LEU A 50 -11.10 12.01 12.35
CA LEU A 50 -11.59 12.07 13.72
C LEU A 50 -11.22 10.83 14.54
N LEU A 51 -11.02 9.68 13.89
CA LEU A 51 -10.70 8.42 14.54
C LEU A 51 -9.24 8.33 14.97
N ILE A 52 -8.31 8.76 14.11
CA ILE A 52 -6.87 8.71 14.38
C ILE A 52 -6.45 9.76 15.42
N ASP A 53 -5.28 9.57 16.00
CA ASP A 53 -4.75 10.50 16.98
C ASP A 53 -4.37 11.82 16.32
N PRO A 54 -4.69 12.96 16.93
CA PRO A 54 -4.37 14.28 16.38
C PRO A 54 -2.87 14.41 16.08
N GLY A 55 -2.55 14.86 14.87
CA GLY A 55 -1.17 15.02 14.41
C GLY A 55 -0.46 13.72 14.04
N SER A 56 -1.10 12.55 14.18
CA SER A 56 -0.53 11.31 13.68
C SER A 56 -0.70 11.16 12.17
N ALA A 57 0.21 10.42 11.53
CA ALA A 57 0.13 10.13 10.11
C ALA A 57 -0.94 9.07 9.81
N PHE A 58 -1.55 9.18 8.62
CA PHE A 58 -2.35 8.12 8.02
C PHE A 58 -1.68 7.62 6.74
N LEU A 59 -1.23 6.38 6.74
CA LEU A 59 -0.66 5.73 5.56
C LEU A 59 -1.81 5.12 4.75
N GLU A 60 -2.36 5.85 3.77
CA GLU A 60 -3.39 5.33 2.88
C GLU A 60 -2.80 4.29 1.93
N LEU A 61 -3.42 3.11 1.85
CA LEU A 61 -2.99 1.98 1.04
C LEU A 61 -3.81 1.88 -0.25
N SER A 62 -3.12 1.69 -1.38
CA SER A 62 -3.71 1.50 -2.71
C SER A 62 -4.76 2.57 -3.08
N PRO A 63 -4.47 3.87 -2.93
CA PRO A 63 -5.44 4.93 -3.24
C PRO A 63 -5.90 4.92 -4.69
N LEU A 64 -5.08 4.43 -5.62
CA LEU A 64 -5.36 4.38 -7.05
C LEU A 64 -6.02 3.07 -7.52
N ALA A 65 -6.47 2.20 -6.62
CA ALA A 65 -7.12 0.94 -6.98
C ALA A 65 -8.26 1.16 -7.99
N GLY A 66 -8.24 0.40 -9.09
CA GLY A 66 -9.20 0.52 -10.20
C GLY A 66 -8.89 1.63 -11.21
N TRP A 67 -7.77 2.33 -11.09
CA TRP A 67 -7.31 3.28 -12.11
C TRP A 67 -7.13 2.56 -13.47
N GLY A 68 -7.54 3.22 -14.56
CA GLY A 68 -7.53 2.62 -15.91
C GLY A 68 -8.65 1.61 -16.18
N SER A 69 -9.60 1.44 -15.25
CA SER A 69 -10.79 0.58 -15.41
C SER A 69 -12.07 1.40 -15.49
N ASP A 70 -13.22 0.73 -15.74
CA ASP A 70 -14.55 1.35 -15.73
C ASP A 70 -15.06 1.72 -14.32
N PHE A 71 -14.25 1.49 -13.28
CA PHE A 71 -14.62 1.74 -11.90
C PHE A 71 -14.04 3.07 -11.40
N THR A 72 -14.70 3.64 -10.38
CA THR A 72 -14.19 4.84 -9.70
C THR A 72 -12.81 4.56 -9.10
N VAL A 73 -11.85 5.46 -9.32
CA VAL A 73 -10.51 5.36 -8.74
C VAL A 73 -10.61 5.35 -7.20
N GLY A 74 -9.85 4.47 -6.57
CA GLY A 74 -9.95 4.21 -5.14
C GLY A 74 -11.00 3.14 -4.77
N ALA A 75 -11.73 2.62 -5.78
CA ALA A 75 -12.85 1.69 -5.61
C ALA A 75 -13.98 2.35 -4.77
N SER A 76 -14.61 1.63 -3.85
CA SER A 76 -15.64 2.18 -2.94
C SER A 76 -15.21 2.07 -1.48
N VAL A 77 -13.89 2.08 -1.23
CA VAL A 77 -13.34 1.93 0.12
C VAL A 77 -12.00 2.65 0.26
N VAL A 78 -11.82 3.33 1.37
CA VAL A 78 -10.53 3.86 1.82
C VAL A 78 -9.90 2.85 2.77
N THR A 79 -8.63 2.49 2.57
CA THR A 79 -7.89 1.59 3.45
C THR A 79 -6.55 2.22 3.82
N GLY A 80 -6.09 2.03 5.04
CA GLY A 80 -4.81 2.57 5.48
C GLY A 80 -4.47 2.21 6.91
N ILE A 81 -3.29 2.64 7.34
CA ILE A 81 -2.79 2.44 8.69
C ILE A 81 -2.75 3.79 9.40
N GLY A 82 -3.34 3.87 10.58
CA GLY A 82 -3.34 5.06 11.43
C GLY A 82 -3.18 4.69 12.90
N VAL A 83 -2.78 5.67 13.70
CA VAL A 83 -2.67 5.50 15.15
C VAL A 83 -3.97 5.91 15.80
N VAL A 84 -4.57 5.02 16.59
CA VAL A 84 -5.82 5.27 17.32
C VAL A 84 -5.56 5.01 18.81
N SER A 85 -5.70 6.03 19.64
CA SER A 85 -5.40 5.92 21.08
C SER A 85 -4.03 5.28 21.38
N GLY A 86 -3.00 5.69 20.63
CA GLY A 86 -1.63 5.19 20.76
C GLY A 86 -1.36 3.82 20.13
N VAL A 87 -2.34 3.20 19.45
CA VAL A 87 -2.20 1.87 18.84
C VAL A 87 -2.28 1.98 17.33
N GLU A 88 -1.31 1.42 16.61
CA GLU A 88 -1.37 1.28 15.16
C GLU A 88 -2.47 0.30 14.77
N CYS A 89 -3.41 0.78 13.94
CA CYS A 89 -4.58 0.02 13.49
C CYS A 89 -4.68 0.05 11.97
N LEU A 90 -5.12 -1.05 11.38
CA LEU A 90 -5.62 -1.02 10.02
C LEU A 90 -7.05 -0.49 10.03
N ILE A 91 -7.32 0.54 9.23
CA ILE A 91 -8.61 1.18 9.10
C ILE A 91 -9.13 0.95 7.69
N SER A 92 -10.40 0.53 7.57
CA SER A 92 -11.11 0.47 6.30
C SER A 92 -12.43 1.24 6.42
N ALA A 93 -12.71 2.13 5.47
CA ALA A 93 -13.92 2.95 5.48
C ALA A 93 -14.64 2.84 4.12
N ASN A 94 -15.87 2.36 4.11
CA ASN A 94 -16.67 2.36 2.89
C ASN A 94 -16.93 3.80 2.42
N ASP A 95 -16.93 4.01 1.10
CA ASP A 95 -17.31 5.29 0.50
C ASP A 95 -18.74 5.23 -0.05
N PRO A 96 -19.73 5.71 0.70
CA PRO A 96 -21.13 5.69 0.28
C PRO A 96 -21.43 6.63 -0.88
N THR A 97 -20.52 7.54 -1.22
CA THR A 97 -20.65 8.41 -2.41
C THR A 97 -20.46 7.61 -3.71
N VAL A 98 -19.76 6.48 -3.65
CA VAL A 98 -19.54 5.55 -4.76
C VAL A 98 -20.56 4.41 -4.68
N LYS A 99 -21.64 4.49 -5.47
CA LYS A 99 -22.71 3.46 -5.53
C LYS A 99 -23.21 2.99 -4.14
N GLY A 100 -23.32 3.92 -3.17
CA GLY A 100 -23.75 3.59 -1.83
C GLY A 100 -22.78 2.71 -1.03
N GLY A 101 -21.51 2.75 -1.34
CA GLY A 101 -20.47 1.93 -0.71
C GLY A 101 -20.51 0.45 -1.13
N ALA A 102 -21.17 0.12 -2.25
CA ALA A 102 -21.25 -1.25 -2.73
C ALA A 102 -19.88 -1.77 -3.15
N SER A 103 -19.59 -3.02 -2.80
CA SER A 103 -18.33 -3.68 -3.11
C SER A 103 -18.29 -4.11 -4.58
N ASN A 104 -17.28 -3.69 -5.31
CA ASN A 104 -16.92 -4.12 -6.66
C ASN A 104 -15.65 -5.00 -6.63
N PRO A 105 -15.18 -5.57 -7.74
CA PRO A 105 -13.99 -6.43 -7.74
C PRO A 105 -12.72 -5.76 -7.19
N TRP A 106 -12.55 -4.47 -7.42
CA TRP A 106 -11.41 -3.70 -6.91
C TRP A 106 -11.52 -3.44 -5.41
N THR A 107 -12.72 -3.20 -4.90
CA THR A 107 -13.00 -3.11 -3.46
C THR A 107 -12.58 -4.39 -2.74
N VAL A 108 -12.95 -5.55 -3.30
CA VAL A 108 -12.62 -6.86 -2.71
C VAL A 108 -11.11 -7.10 -2.70
N LYS A 109 -10.42 -6.84 -3.82
CA LYS A 109 -8.95 -6.96 -3.90
C LYS A 109 -8.24 -6.04 -2.91
N LYS A 110 -8.68 -4.78 -2.80
CA LYS A 110 -8.11 -3.78 -1.90
C LYS A 110 -8.26 -4.19 -0.43
N ILE A 111 -9.44 -4.65 -0.04
CA ILE A 111 -9.69 -5.14 1.32
C ILE A 111 -8.85 -6.40 1.61
N PHE A 112 -8.67 -7.30 0.65
CA PHE A 112 -7.80 -8.48 0.85
C PHE A 112 -6.36 -8.09 1.11
N ARG A 113 -5.82 -7.12 0.35
CA ARG A 113 -4.46 -6.64 0.58
C ARG A 113 -4.32 -5.97 1.95
N ALA A 114 -5.28 -5.13 2.32
CA ALA A 114 -5.31 -4.50 3.63
C ALA A 114 -5.37 -5.53 4.78
N ALA A 115 -6.22 -6.55 4.64
CA ALA A 115 -6.33 -7.63 5.61
C ALA A 115 -5.03 -8.46 5.73
N GLN A 116 -4.34 -8.72 4.61
CA GLN A 116 -3.03 -9.36 4.60
C GLN A 116 -2.01 -8.55 5.39
N ILE A 117 -1.92 -7.24 5.13
CA ILE A 117 -1.01 -6.34 5.87
C ILE A 117 -1.34 -6.35 7.37
N ALA A 118 -2.63 -6.30 7.74
CA ALA A 118 -3.04 -6.37 9.13
C ALA A 118 -2.65 -7.70 9.80
N GLU A 119 -2.86 -8.83 9.11
CA GLU A 119 -2.50 -10.16 9.60
C GLU A 119 -1.00 -10.30 9.83
N GLU A 120 -0.21 -9.94 8.84
CA GLU A 120 1.25 -10.07 8.87
C GLU A 120 1.92 -9.18 9.93
N ASN A 121 1.28 -8.05 10.27
CA ASN A 121 1.77 -7.09 11.25
C ASN A 121 1.00 -7.12 12.58
N ASN A 122 0.09 -8.09 12.75
CA ASN A 122 -0.72 -8.24 13.97
C ASN A 122 -1.46 -6.94 14.39
N LEU A 123 -1.99 -6.18 13.43
CA LEU A 123 -2.71 -4.94 13.69
C LEU A 123 -4.18 -5.20 14.05
N PRO A 124 -4.75 -4.50 15.04
CA PRO A 124 -6.20 -4.40 15.18
C PRO A 124 -6.83 -3.83 13.91
N THR A 125 -8.02 -4.27 13.56
CA THR A 125 -8.75 -3.75 12.39
C THR A 125 -9.98 -2.99 12.81
N ILE A 126 -10.19 -1.81 12.19
CA ILE A 126 -11.36 -0.97 12.42
C ILE A 126 -12.07 -0.78 11.08
N SER A 127 -13.30 -1.25 10.99
CA SER A 127 -14.17 -1.09 9.83
C SER A 127 -15.19 0.02 10.08
N LEU A 128 -15.14 1.09 9.29
CA LEU A 128 -16.11 2.17 9.27
C LEU A 128 -17.16 1.83 8.21
N VAL A 129 -18.28 1.25 8.65
CA VAL A 129 -19.21 0.51 7.79
C VAL A 129 -20.34 1.40 7.32
N GLU A 130 -20.47 1.54 6.01
CA GLU A 130 -21.63 2.09 5.32
C GLU A 130 -21.67 1.54 3.89
N SER A 131 -22.34 0.39 3.67
CA SER A 131 -22.32 -0.31 2.39
C SER A 131 -23.68 -0.89 2.01
N GLY A 132 -24.06 -0.66 0.76
CA GLY A 132 -25.23 -1.29 0.14
C GLY A 132 -25.04 -2.78 -0.21
N GLY A 133 -23.91 -3.39 0.16
CA GLY A 133 -23.61 -4.80 -0.14
C GLY A 133 -22.79 -4.98 -1.43
N ALA A 134 -23.12 -5.96 -2.24
CA ALA A 134 -22.41 -6.28 -3.48
C ALA A 134 -22.89 -5.41 -4.65
N ASP A 135 -21.96 -4.96 -5.51
CA ASP A 135 -22.30 -4.39 -6.83
C ASP A 135 -22.83 -5.52 -7.74
N LEU A 136 -24.15 -5.67 -7.81
CA LEU A 136 -24.81 -6.82 -8.45
C LEU A 136 -24.39 -7.07 -9.91
N PRO A 137 -24.15 -6.05 -10.76
CA PRO A 137 -23.66 -6.29 -12.13
C PRO A 137 -22.32 -7.06 -12.18
N THR A 138 -21.50 -6.97 -11.14
CA THR A 138 -20.18 -7.61 -11.05
C THR A 138 -20.16 -8.84 -10.13
N GLN A 139 -21.31 -9.33 -9.71
CA GLN A 139 -21.45 -10.42 -8.74
C GLN A 139 -20.61 -11.68 -9.07
N LYS A 140 -20.48 -12.02 -10.34
CA LYS A 140 -19.69 -13.18 -10.81
C LYS A 140 -18.22 -13.12 -10.42
N GLU A 141 -17.68 -11.89 -10.25
CA GLU A 141 -16.28 -11.65 -9.92
C GLU A 141 -16.06 -11.49 -8.41
N ILE A 142 -17.12 -11.15 -7.66
CA ILE A 142 -17.01 -10.85 -6.22
C ILE A 142 -17.56 -11.93 -5.31
N PHE A 143 -18.55 -12.74 -5.75
CA PHE A 143 -19.25 -13.68 -4.88
C PHE A 143 -18.31 -14.72 -4.26
N ILE A 144 -17.60 -15.49 -5.08
CA ILE A 144 -16.71 -16.55 -4.57
C ILE A 144 -15.49 -15.97 -3.84
N PRO A 145 -14.73 -15.01 -4.40
CA PRO A 145 -13.63 -14.38 -3.67
C PRO A 145 -14.08 -13.71 -2.38
N GLY A 146 -15.23 -13.03 -2.40
CA GLY A 146 -15.78 -12.32 -1.25
C GLY A 146 -16.02 -13.18 -0.01
N GLY A 147 -16.29 -14.47 -0.18
CA GLY A 147 -16.41 -15.42 0.94
C GLY A 147 -15.15 -15.54 1.80
N LYS A 148 -13.98 -15.20 1.24
CA LYS A 148 -12.71 -15.11 1.99
C LYS A 148 -12.77 -14.08 3.12
N LEU A 149 -13.47 -12.95 2.93
CA LEU A 149 -13.61 -11.91 3.94
C LEU A 149 -14.21 -12.45 5.24
N PHE A 150 -15.27 -13.22 5.15
CA PHE A 150 -15.95 -13.79 6.33
C PHE A 150 -15.06 -14.78 7.07
N ARG A 151 -14.42 -15.67 6.31
CA ARG A 151 -13.46 -16.62 6.87
C ARG A 151 -12.32 -15.92 7.59
N ASP A 152 -11.71 -14.91 6.96
CA ASP A 152 -10.51 -14.27 7.48
C ASP A 152 -10.83 -13.36 8.67
N LEU A 153 -12.01 -12.75 8.71
CA LEU A 153 -12.48 -11.96 9.84
C LEU A 153 -12.59 -12.83 11.12
N THR A 154 -13.21 -14.01 11.02
CA THR A 154 -13.30 -14.93 12.15
C THR A 154 -11.95 -15.52 12.56
N ARG A 155 -11.05 -15.74 11.59
CA ARG A 155 -9.67 -16.21 11.87
C ARG A 155 -8.82 -15.13 12.53
N ALA A 156 -9.02 -13.86 12.18
CA ALA A 156 -8.35 -12.74 12.85
C ALA A 156 -8.68 -12.73 14.35
N SER A 157 -9.96 -12.80 14.71
CA SER A 157 -10.42 -12.90 16.09
C SER A 157 -9.78 -14.10 16.80
N ALA A 158 -9.79 -15.30 16.19
CA ALA A 158 -9.17 -16.50 16.74
C ALA A 158 -7.67 -16.35 17.00
N ARG A 159 -6.95 -15.54 16.20
CA ARG A 159 -5.52 -15.21 16.39
C ARG A 159 -5.29 -14.09 17.41
N ARG A 160 -6.31 -13.61 18.10
CA ARG A 160 -6.26 -12.47 19.02
C ARG A 160 -5.89 -11.17 18.34
N GLN A 161 -6.25 -11.02 17.09
CA GLN A 161 -6.20 -9.78 16.32
C GLN A 161 -7.58 -9.12 16.42
N PRO A 162 -7.75 -8.07 17.24
CA PRO A 162 -9.07 -7.49 17.50
C PRO A 162 -9.69 -6.88 16.25
N THR A 163 -11.01 -7.08 16.10
CA THR A 163 -11.79 -6.58 14.99
C THR A 163 -12.93 -5.70 15.54
N ILE A 164 -13.05 -4.47 15.01
CA ILE A 164 -14.00 -3.45 15.50
C ILE A 164 -14.82 -2.95 14.30
N ALA A 165 -16.13 -2.97 14.39
CA ALA A 165 -17.03 -2.39 13.41
C ALA A 165 -17.75 -1.18 13.99
N LEU A 166 -17.61 -0.01 13.33
CA LEU A 166 -18.38 1.20 13.60
C LEU A 166 -19.35 1.39 12.44
N VAL A 167 -20.64 1.23 12.69
CA VAL A 167 -21.68 1.22 11.64
C VAL A 167 -22.36 2.57 11.59
N PHE A 168 -22.17 3.28 10.49
CA PHE A 168 -22.64 4.64 10.24
C PHE A 168 -23.87 4.72 9.31
N GLY A 169 -24.20 3.63 8.66
CA GLY A 169 -25.29 3.57 7.71
C GLY A 169 -25.71 2.14 7.42
N ASN A 170 -26.14 1.89 6.20
CA ASN A 170 -26.55 0.55 5.81
C ASN A 170 -25.38 -0.42 5.81
N SER A 171 -25.64 -1.63 6.25
CA SER A 171 -24.75 -2.79 6.13
C SER A 171 -25.60 -3.98 5.70
N THR A 172 -25.70 -4.18 4.39
CA THR A 172 -26.73 -5.05 3.79
C THR A 172 -26.14 -6.32 3.23
N ALA A 173 -26.92 -7.40 3.25
CA ALA A 173 -26.59 -8.71 2.70
C ALA A 173 -25.26 -9.27 3.26
N GLY A 174 -24.28 -9.59 2.39
CA GLY A 174 -22.96 -10.01 2.84
C GLY A 174 -22.24 -8.99 3.72
N GLY A 175 -22.48 -7.69 3.50
CA GLY A 175 -21.93 -6.62 4.32
C GLY A 175 -22.37 -6.70 5.79
N ALA A 176 -23.57 -7.22 6.09
CA ALA A 176 -24.10 -7.37 7.44
C ALA A 176 -23.24 -8.29 8.33
N TYR A 177 -22.45 -9.17 7.72
CA TYR A 177 -21.56 -10.06 8.47
C TYR A 177 -20.27 -9.37 8.94
N VAL A 178 -19.92 -8.19 8.41
CA VAL A 178 -18.80 -7.43 8.96
C VAL A 178 -19.06 -7.03 10.41
N PRO A 179 -20.13 -6.30 10.75
CA PRO A 179 -20.49 -6.09 12.15
C PRO A 179 -20.89 -7.38 12.87
N GLY A 180 -21.53 -8.33 12.18
CA GLY A 180 -21.98 -9.58 12.78
C GLY A 180 -20.89 -10.55 13.24
N MET A 181 -19.66 -10.38 12.74
CA MET A 181 -18.51 -11.24 13.04
C MET A 181 -17.35 -10.49 13.72
N SER A 182 -17.45 -9.17 13.87
CA SER A 182 -16.45 -8.36 14.58
C SER A 182 -16.51 -8.63 16.08
N ASP A 183 -15.36 -8.49 16.76
CA ASP A 183 -15.29 -8.65 18.23
C ASP A 183 -16.03 -7.54 18.98
N TYR A 184 -16.12 -6.35 18.34
CA TYR A 184 -16.86 -5.20 18.86
C TYR A 184 -17.68 -4.54 17.76
N THR A 185 -18.95 -4.26 18.04
CA THR A 185 -19.87 -3.60 17.11
C THR A 185 -20.53 -2.39 17.75
N VAL A 186 -20.30 -1.22 17.16
CA VAL A 186 -20.90 0.06 17.54
C VAL A 186 -21.87 0.48 16.45
N MET A 187 -23.11 0.79 16.78
CA MET A 187 -24.11 1.23 15.81
C MET A 187 -24.62 2.64 16.14
N VAL A 188 -24.66 3.51 15.13
CA VAL A 188 -25.18 4.88 15.26
C VAL A 188 -26.70 4.85 15.21
N LYS A 189 -27.33 5.39 16.25
CA LYS A 189 -28.79 5.48 16.39
C LYS A 189 -29.41 6.17 15.16
N GLU A 190 -30.55 5.65 14.69
CA GLU A 190 -31.33 6.16 13.57
C GLU A 190 -30.63 6.19 12.21
N GLN A 191 -29.30 5.97 12.17
CA GLN A 191 -28.51 5.93 10.94
C GLN A 191 -28.11 4.51 10.54
N ALA A 192 -27.57 3.74 11.49
CA ALA A 192 -27.07 2.40 11.23
C ALA A 192 -28.20 1.38 11.04
N LYS A 193 -28.09 0.60 9.96
CA LYS A 193 -29.03 -0.48 9.63
C LYS A 193 -28.23 -1.73 9.26
N VAL A 194 -28.47 -2.83 9.92
CA VAL A 194 -27.83 -4.12 9.64
C VAL A 194 -28.90 -5.17 9.38
N PHE A 195 -28.96 -5.69 8.16
CA PHE A 195 -29.90 -6.76 7.82
C PHE A 195 -29.42 -7.57 6.60
N LEU A 196 -29.80 -8.84 6.54
CA LEU A 196 -29.49 -9.70 5.38
C LEU A 196 -30.30 -9.31 4.15
N GLY A 197 -31.51 -8.88 4.34
CA GLY A 197 -32.40 -8.36 3.30
C GLY A 197 -33.18 -7.18 3.81
N GLY A 198 -33.13 -6.06 3.10
CA GLY A 198 -33.94 -4.87 3.46
C GLY A 198 -35.43 -5.09 3.24
N PRO A 199 -36.30 -4.16 3.70
CA PRO A 199 -37.75 -4.28 3.67
C PRO A 199 -38.33 -4.71 2.31
N PRO A 200 -37.84 -4.21 1.14
CA PRO A 200 -38.35 -4.66 -0.16
C PRO A 200 -38.11 -6.15 -0.41
N LEU A 201 -36.95 -6.68 0.01
CA LEU A 201 -36.63 -8.09 -0.16
C LEU A 201 -37.46 -8.97 0.79
N VAL A 202 -37.64 -8.53 2.04
CA VAL A 202 -38.49 -9.21 3.04
C VAL A 202 -39.91 -9.30 2.51
N LYS A 203 -40.46 -8.19 2.03
CA LYS A 203 -41.83 -8.16 1.45
C LYS A 203 -41.96 -9.12 0.25
N MET A 204 -40.96 -9.14 -0.62
CA MET A 204 -40.98 -10.05 -1.78
C MET A 204 -40.88 -11.53 -1.38
N ALA A 205 -40.05 -11.84 -0.37
CA ALA A 205 -39.78 -13.22 0.02
C ALA A 205 -40.84 -13.82 0.94
N THR A 206 -41.41 -13.03 1.84
CA THR A 206 -42.30 -13.52 2.91
C THR A 206 -43.71 -12.88 2.88
N GLY A 207 -43.89 -11.78 2.12
CA GLY A 207 -45.11 -10.96 2.15
C GLY A 207 -45.22 -10.04 3.36
N GLU A 208 -44.23 -10.04 4.27
CA GLU A 208 -44.22 -9.21 5.47
C GLU A 208 -43.90 -7.75 5.13
N GLU A 209 -44.66 -6.82 5.71
CA GLU A 209 -44.35 -5.38 5.67
C GLU A 209 -43.52 -4.99 6.88
N SER A 210 -42.33 -4.43 6.66
CA SER A 210 -41.41 -3.96 7.69
C SER A 210 -40.82 -2.63 7.30
N ASP A 211 -40.37 -1.86 8.28
CA ASP A 211 -39.56 -0.66 8.08
C ASP A 211 -38.10 -0.92 8.46
N ASP A 212 -37.22 -0.06 8.01
CA ASP A 212 -35.76 -0.21 8.19
C ASP A 212 -35.36 -0.25 9.69
N GLU A 213 -36.00 0.54 10.54
CA GLU A 213 -35.64 0.62 11.96
C GLU A 213 -36.11 -0.61 12.75
N SER A 214 -37.32 -1.08 12.51
CA SER A 214 -37.83 -2.26 13.19
C SER A 214 -37.15 -3.53 12.70
N LEU A 215 -36.74 -3.59 11.42
CA LEU A 215 -36.10 -4.75 10.81
C LEU A 215 -34.62 -4.89 11.19
N GLY A 216 -33.86 -3.79 11.17
CA GLY A 216 -32.41 -3.84 11.34
C GLY A 216 -31.78 -2.57 11.91
N GLY A 217 -32.57 -1.73 12.57
CA GLY A 217 -32.10 -0.48 13.18
C GLY A 217 -31.21 -0.70 14.40
N ALA A 218 -30.41 0.31 14.72
CA ALA A 218 -29.44 0.24 15.81
C ALA A 218 -30.07 -0.06 17.17
N GLU A 219 -31.23 0.53 17.51
CA GLU A 219 -31.92 0.28 18.79
C GLU A 219 -32.48 -1.14 18.85
N MET A 220 -33.03 -1.66 17.77
CA MET A 220 -33.46 -3.05 17.70
C MET A 220 -32.29 -4.00 17.97
N HIS A 221 -31.16 -3.77 17.31
CA HIS A 221 -29.96 -4.60 17.52
C HIS A 221 -29.37 -4.47 18.92
N ALA A 222 -29.42 -3.30 19.53
CA ALA A 222 -28.93 -3.11 20.90
C ALA A 222 -29.83 -3.73 21.97
N ARG A 223 -31.19 -3.79 21.74
CA ARG A 223 -32.14 -4.22 22.76
C ARG A 223 -32.68 -5.63 22.55
N VAL A 224 -32.79 -6.08 21.31
CA VAL A 224 -33.49 -7.31 20.96
C VAL A 224 -32.56 -8.39 20.48
N SER A 225 -31.80 -8.14 19.41
CA SER A 225 -30.93 -9.17 18.83
C SER A 225 -29.56 -9.31 19.53
N GLY A 226 -29.11 -8.26 20.24
CA GLY A 226 -27.81 -8.24 20.90
C GLY A 226 -26.63 -8.09 19.94
N LEU A 227 -26.84 -7.75 18.66
CA LEU A 227 -25.76 -7.54 17.69
C LEU A 227 -24.93 -6.30 18.02
N ALA A 228 -25.54 -5.21 18.43
CA ALA A 228 -24.85 -3.99 18.80
C ALA A 228 -24.38 -4.06 20.26
N ASP A 229 -23.05 -4.04 20.46
CA ASP A 229 -22.46 -3.95 21.80
C ASP A 229 -22.59 -2.54 22.39
N TYR A 230 -22.58 -1.53 21.51
CA TYR A 230 -22.69 -0.13 21.87
C TYR A 230 -23.66 0.60 20.92
N LEU A 231 -24.57 1.37 21.51
CA LEU A 231 -25.45 2.28 20.78
C LEU A 231 -24.89 3.70 20.91
N ALA A 232 -24.41 4.26 19.80
CA ALA A 232 -23.90 5.61 19.73
C ALA A 232 -25.02 6.60 19.36
N VAL A 233 -25.01 7.80 19.94
CA VAL A 233 -26.04 8.80 19.68
C VAL A 233 -25.87 9.51 18.33
N ASP A 234 -24.65 9.61 17.85
CA ASP A 234 -24.26 10.18 16.54
C ASP A 234 -22.94 9.60 16.05
N GLU A 235 -22.43 10.07 14.90
CA GLU A 235 -21.18 9.62 14.31
C GLU A 235 -19.96 9.97 15.19
N TYR A 236 -19.95 11.13 15.84
CA TYR A 236 -18.86 11.55 16.73
C TYR A 236 -18.77 10.65 17.97
N ASP A 237 -19.93 10.30 18.54
CA ASP A 237 -20.00 9.38 19.67
C ASP A 237 -19.54 7.96 19.29
N ALA A 238 -19.89 7.48 18.09
CA ALA A 238 -19.40 6.19 17.58
C ALA A 238 -17.87 6.17 17.46
N ILE A 239 -17.28 7.23 16.92
CA ILE A 239 -15.84 7.39 16.82
C ILE A 239 -15.18 7.43 18.21
N ARG A 240 -15.75 8.21 19.16
CA ARG A 240 -15.30 8.27 20.55
C ARG A 240 -15.36 6.90 21.23
N ILE A 241 -16.41 6.13 21.00
CA ILE A 241 -16.55 4.75 21.52
C ILE A 241 -15.49 3.86 20.90
N GLY A 242 -15.27 3.92 19.57
CA GLY A 242 -14.23 3.18 18.86
C GLY A 242 -12.83 3.44 19.43
N ARG A 243 -12.46 4.71 19.62
CA ARG A 243 -11.20 5.09 20.26
C ARG A 243 -11.06 4.51 21.66
N ARG A 244 -12.13 4.55 22.46
CA ARG A 244 -12.16 3.97 23.81
C ARG A 244 -12.04 2.44 23.81
N ILE A 245 -12.58 1.75 22.81
CA ILE A 245 -12.38 0.31 22.62
C ILE A 245 -10.91 0.02 22.38
N VAL A 246 -10.28 0.74 21.43
CA VAL A 246 -8.85 0.55 21.11
C VAL A 246 -7.97 0.79 22.34
N ALA A 247 -8.23 1.84 23.12
CA ALA A 247 -7.49 2.14 24.35
C ALA A 247 -7.52 0.98 25.39
N ARG A 248 -8.51 0.09 25.33
CA ARG A 248 -8.66 -1.07 26.23
C ARG A 248 -8.06 -2.36 25.72
N LEU A 249 -7.53 -2.38 24.49
CA LEU A 249 -6.98 -3.61 23.91
C LEU A 249 -5.72 -4.10 24.60
N ASN A 250 -5.20 -3.33 25.56
CA ASN A 250 -3.96 -3.64 26.30
C ASN A 250 -2.79 -3.91 25.34
N ARG A 251 -2.73 -3.16 24.24
CA ARG A 251 -1.60 -3.11 23.34
C ARG A 251 -0.76 -1.92 23.74
N GLY A 252 0.54 -2.12 23.86
CA GLY A 252 1.47 -1.03 24.21
C GLY A 252 1.36 0.12 23.19
N PRO A 253 1.79 1.34 23.56
CA PRO A 253 1.90 2.43 22.59
C PRO A 253 2.77 1.97 21.44
N SER A 254 2.41 2.43 20.22
CA SER A 254 3.23 2.20 19.03
C SER A 254 4.70 2.47 19.37
N PRO A 255 5.62 1.55 19.02
CA PRO A 255 7.05 1.78 19.21
C PRO A 255 7.57 3.04 18.50
N ALA A 256 6.84 3.58 17.56
CA ALA A 256 7.05 4.90 16.97
C ALA A 256 6.19 5.90 17.75
N GLY A 257 6.70 6.48 18.79
CA GLY A 257 6.03 7.45 19.66
C GLY A 257 5.33 8.62 18.97
N PHE A 258 4.22 8.35 18.29
CA PHE A 258 3.29 9.35 17.76
C PHE A 258 2.14 9.59 18.76
N VAL A 259 2.45 9.90 19.99
CA VAL A 259 1.44 10.30 20.98
C VAL A 259 1.77 11.72 21.44
N GLY A 260 0.98 12.69 20.98
CA GLY A 260 0.89 13.98 21.65
C GLY A 260 0.16 13.79 22.99
N GLU A 261 0.82 14.04 24.12
CA GLU A 261 0.15 14.27 25.39
C GLU A 261 -0.72 15.53 25.23
N ASP A 262 -1.97 15.48 25.70
CA ASP A 262 -2.96 16.55 25.72
C ASP A 262 -3.79 16.83 24.47
N ALA A 263 -4.57 15.84 24.01
CA ALA A 263 -5.72 16.13 23.18
C ALA A 263 -7.01 15.65 23.85
N ILE A 264 -7.47 16.39 24.84
CA ILE A 264 -8.88 16.40 25.22
C ILE A 264 -9.61 17.12 24.09
N LEU A 265 -10.37 16.38 23.29
CA LEU A 265 -11.21 16.95 22.24
C LEU A 265 -12.30 17.80 22.90
N GLU A 266 -12.08 19.10 22.96
CA GLU A 266 -13.18 20.05 23.08
C GLU A 266 -13.96 20.04 21.75
N PRO A 267 -15.29 19.98 21.76
CA PRO A 267 -16.08 20.03 20.54
C PRO A 267 -15.94 21.43 19.93
N HIS A 268 -15.18 21.55 18.85
CA HIS A 268 -15.18 22.77 18.04
C HIS A 268 -16.55 22.95 17.39
N ARG A 269 -17.43 23.68 18.05
CA ARG A 269 -18.58 24.31 17.41
C ARG A 269 -18.08 25.45 16.53
N GLY A 270 -18.17 25.25 15.23
CA GLY A 270 -18.18 26.32 14.24
C GLY A 270 -16.81 26.81 13.81
N SER A 271 -16.28 26.27 12.75
CA SER A 271 -15.50 27.04 11.78
C SER A 271 -15.66 26.45 10.39
N ASN A 272 -15.86 27.34 9.45
CA ASN A 272 -16.07 27.16 8.03
C ASN A 272 -15.43 25.89 7.42
N HIS A 273 -16.27 25.07 6.84
CA HIS A 273 -15.89 23.97 5.95
C HIS A 273 -15.29 24.56 4.67
N GLY A 274 -13.99 24.83 4.66
CA GLY A 274 -13.24 25.31 3.51
C GLY A 274 -11.91 24.60 3.41
N GLU A 275 -11.69 23.95 2.31
CA GLU A 275 -10.44 23.55 1.63
C GLU A 275 -9.23 22.99 2.44
N GLY A 276 -9.15 23.15 3.74
CA GLY A 276 -7.98 22.76 4.55
C GLY A 276 -7.99 21.34 5.14
N ALA A 277 -9.16 20.73 5.33
CA ALA A 277 -9.29 19.43 6.03
C ALA A 277 -8.90 18.22 5.18
N VAL A 278 -8.99 18.32 3.86
CA VAL A 278 -8.75 17.21 2.93
C VAL A 278 -7.26 16.94 2.73
N SER A 279 -6.38 17.89 3.03
CA SER A 279 -4.93 17.78 2.77
C SER A 279 -4.13 16.92 3.76
N ARG A 280 -4.69 16.59 4.93
CA ARG A 280 -3.97 15.88 6.00
C ARG A 280 -4.00 14.36 5.93
N LEU A 281 -4.88 13.79 5.11
CA LEU A 281 -5.09 12.34 5.01
C LEU A 281 -4.33 11.67 3.86
N ARG A 282 -3.43 12.37 3.19
CA ARG A 282 -2.75 11.86 2.01
C ARG A 282 -1.30 11.48 2.28
N ILE A 283 -0.90 10.32 1.80
CA ILE A 283 0.48 10.11 1.37
C ILE A 283 0.65 10.98 0.13
N GLY A 284 1.67 11.85 0.13
CA GLY A 284 1.97 12.69 -1.03
C GLY A 284 1.49 14.13 -0.95
N ASN A 285 0.81 14.57 0.12
CA ASN A 285 0.73 15.99 0.42
C ASN A 285 1.74 16.33 1.50
N ARG A 286 2.76 17.10 1.16
CA ARG A 286 3.62 17.75 2.14
C ARG A 286 2.76 18.32 3.25
N LEU A 287 3.03 17.90 4.46
CA LEU A 287 2.77 18.73 5.62
C LEU A 287 3.46 20.07 5.28
N GLY A 288 2.68 21.13 5.14
CA GLY A 288 3.24 22.43 4.80
C GLY A 288 4.44 22.72 5.68
N SER A 289 5.42 23.47 5.16
CA SER A 289 6.72 23.76 5.77
C SER A 289 6.68 24.23 7.24
N ASP A 290 5.52 24.57 7.78
CA ASP A 290 5.32 24.98 9.17
C ASP A 290 5.05 23.81 10.15
N HIS A 291 4.84 22.58 9.66
CA HIS A 291 4.52 21.42 10.50
C HIS A 291 5.67 20.42 10.68
N THR A 292 6.75 20.55 9.92
CA THR A 292 7.96 19.72 10.10
C THR A 292 8.64 19.94 11.45
N ALA A 293 8.49 21.12 12.05
CA ALA A 293 9.03 21.42 13.37
C ALA A 293 8.22 20.81 14.54
N HIS A 294 6.94 20.45 14.34
CA HIS A 294 6.10 19.89 15.41
C HIS A 294 6.02 18.36 15.37
N ALA A 295 6.11 17.74 14.19
CA ALA A 295 6.16 16.29 14.09
C ALA A 295 7.49 15.69 14.57
N ALA A 296 8.58 16.46 14.49
CA ALA A 296 9.91 16.04 14.96
C ALA A 296 10.05 15.99 16.49
N ASN A 297 9.18 16.65 17.25
CA ASN A 297 9.34 16.80 18.70
C ASN A 297 8.59 15.75 19.55
N THR A 298 7.94 14.74 18.97
CA THR A 298 7.14 13.79 19.76
C THR A 298 7.56 12.32 19.58
N ILE A 299 8.77 12.06 19.07
CA ILE A 299 9.34 10.70 19.05
C ILE A 299 10.14 10.50 20.33
N THR A 300 9.50 9.99 21.36
CA THR A 300 10.17 9.62 22.61
C THR A 300 10.99 8.34 22.43
N THR A 301 12.29 8.45 22.71
CA THR A 301 13.23 7.46 23.25
C THR A 301 14.16 6.66 22.34
N ALA A 302 14.15 6.73 21.04
CA ALA A 302 15.32 6.30 20.28
C ALA A 302 16.04 7.56 19.77
N THR A 303 17.16 7.93 20.38
CA THR A 303 18.06 8.97 19.86
C THR A 303 18.66 8.48 18.56
N TYR A 304 18.12 8.91 17.43
CA TYR A 304 18.72 8.77 16.12
C TYR A 304 19.04 10.16 15.56
N ALA A 305 20.02 10.25 14.69
CA ALA A 305 20.33 11.49 13.99
C ALA A 305 19.58 11.51 12.66
N GLU A 306 18.95 12.63 12.33
CA GLU A 306 18.39 12.83 11.00
C GLU A 306 19.49 12.80 9.94
N PRO A 307 19.19 12.40 8.69
CA PRO A 307 20.13 12.53 7.58
C PRO A 307 20.62 13.98 7.44
N ASN A 308 21.90 14.16 7.10
CA ASN A 308 22.46 15.49 6.80
C ASN A 308 22.19 15.89 5.34
N THR A 309 21.05 15.52 4.79
CA THR A 309 20.65 15.74 3.39
C THR A 309 19.24 16.29 3.33
N ASP A 310 18.97 17.13 2.33
CA ASP A 310 17.61 17.64 2.09
C ASP A 310 16.85 16.62 1.20
N PRO A 311 15.66 16.11 1.60
CA PRO A 311 14.82 15.24 0.76
C PRO A 311 14.52 15.81 -0.63
N GLU A 312 14.55 17.14 -0.80
CA GLU A 312 14.40 17.81 -2.09
C GLU A 312 15.46 17.40 -3.12
N GLU A 313 16.66 17.02 -2.67
CA GLU A 313 17.76 16.60 -3.53
C GLU A 313 17.45 15.29 -4.26
N LEU A 314 16.53 14.45 -3.73
CA LEU A 314 16.06 13.24 -4.41
C LEU A 314 15.45 13.52 -5.77
N LEU A 315 14.84 14.69 -5.96
CA LEU A 315 14.26 15.10 -7.24
C LEU A 315 15.33 15.35 -8.32
N ASP A 316 16.54 15.70 -7.90
CA ASP A 316 17.66 15.98 -8.80
C ASP A 316 18.42 14.70 -9.20
N LEU A 317 18.44 13.71 -8.28
CA LEU A 317 19.23 12.49 -8.42
C LEU A 317 18.66 11.51 -9.46
N ILE A 318 17.34 11.49 -9.64
CA ILE A 318 16.68 10.45 -10.42
C ILE A 318 16.29 10.98 -11.78
N SER A 319 16.94 10.41 -12.82
CA SER A 319 16.59 10.78 -14.18
C SER A 319 15.21 10.29 -14.58
N ALA A 320 14.48 11.12 -15.33
CA ALA A 320 13.27 10.71 -16.01
C ALA A 320 13.55 9.69 -17.15
N ASP A 321 14.78 9.68 -17.67
CA ASP A 321 15.27 8.65 -18.58
C ASP A 321 15.85 7.48 -17.77
N LEU A 322 15.12 6.36 -17.73
CA LEU A 322 15.53 5.15 -17.03
C LEU A 322 16.81 4.49 -17.60
N LYS A 323 17.34 4.98 -18.72
CA LYS A 323 18.62 4.53 -19.28
C LYS A 323 19.81 5.24 -18.63
N GLU A 324 19.60 6.35 -17.97
CA GLU A 324 20.65 7.06 -17.23
C GLU A 324 20.79 6.44 -15.83
N PRO A 325 21.91 5.79 -15.52
CA PRO A 325 22.15 5.20 -14.21
C PRO A 325 22.39 6.30 -13.17
N PHE A 326 22.01 6.05 -11.94
CA PHE A 326 22.38 6.84 -10.78
C PHE A 326 22.97 5.94 -9.68
N ASP A 327 23.79 6.51 -8.80
CA ASP A 327 24.33 5.76 -7.68
C ASP A 327 23.27 5.63 -6.57
N PRO A 328 22.80 4.41 -6.25
CA PRO A 328 21.81 4.21 -5.21
C PRO A 328 22.32 4.59 -3.80
N ARG A 329 23.65 4.71 -3.61
CA ARG A 329 24.22 5.17 -2.34
C ARG A 329 23.80 6.59 -2.01
N GLU A 330 23.65 7.44 -3.04
CA GLU A 330 23.13 8.80 -2.85
C GLU A 330 21.66 8.77 -2.41
N VAL A 331 20.83 7.90 -2.98
CA VAL A 331 19.45 7.70 -2.51
C VAL A 331 19.44 7.18 -1.07
N ILE A 332 20.22 6.14 -0.78
CA ILE A 332 20.32 5.55 0.57
C ILE A 332 20.65 6.63 1.61
N ARG A 333 21.58 7.55 1.30
CA ARG A 333 21.98 8.66 2.19
C ARG A 333 20.81 9.54 2.63
N HIS A 334 19.79 9.71 1.79
CA HIS A 334 18.59 10.49 2.11
C HIS A 334 17.55 9.70 2.92
N LEU A 335 17.64 8.37 2.91
CA LEU A 335 16.65 7.50 3.56
C LEU A 335 17.08 7.05 4.96
N VAL A 336 18.37 6.91 5.21
CA VAL A 336 18.91 6.31 6.44
C VAL A 336 19.28 7.35 7.49
N ASP A 337 19.43 6.91 8.74
CA ASP A 337 19.83 7.77 9.85
C ASP A 337 21.24 8.31 9.66
N GLY A 338 21.46 9.54 10.08
CA GLY A 338 22.77 10.17 10.10
C GLY A 338 23.71 9.54 11.13
N VAL A 339 24.96 10.00 11.13
CA VAL A 339 25.99 9.55 12.07
C VAL A 339 25.70 10.12 13.47
N SER A 340 25.74 9.26 14.48
CA SER A 340 25.50 9.60 15.88
C SER A 340 26.25 8.63 16.81
N PRO A 341 26.42 8.93 18.11
CA PRO A 341 26.97 7.98 19.05
C PRO A 341 26.22 6.64 19.01
N GLY A 342 26.94 5.54 18.70
CA GLY A 342 26.36 4.21 18.47
C GLY A 342 25.81 3.95 17.06
N ASN A 343 25.91 4.94 16.17
CA ASN A 343 25.68 4.80 14.73
C ASN A 343 26.78 5.59 14.00
N GLU A 344 28.00 5.08 14.06
CA GLU A 344 29.20 5.77 13.58
C GLU A 344 29.34 5.80 12.06
N VAL A 345 28.60 4.93 11.36
CA VAL A 345 28.56 4.83 9.90
C VAL A 345 27.09 4.85 9.47
N PHE A 346 26.72 5.80 8.60
CA PHE A 346 25.34 5.88 8.11
C PHE A 346 24.91 4.66 7.27
N PHE A 347 25.89 4.01 6.57
CA PHE A 347 25.67 2.82 5.76
C PHE A 347 26.91 1.93 5.79
N ASP A 348 26.82 0.74 6.37
CA ASP A 348 27.87 -0.28 6.43
C ASP A 348 27.75 -1.20 5.21
N GLU A 349 28.48 -0.88 4.15
CA GLU A 349 28.37 -1.58 2.88
C GLU A 349 29.02 -2.96 2.91
N PHE A 350 28.23 -3.99 2.62
CA PHE A 350 28.67 -5.38 2.55
C PHE A 350 29.19 -5.72 1.16
N LYS A 351 30.43 -6.24 1.07
CA LYS A 351 31.11 -6.63 -0.18
C LYS A 351 31.11 -5.53 -1.25
N PRO A 352 31.63 -4.32 -0.98
CA PRO A 352 31.62 -3.21 -1.94
C PRO A 352 32.41 -3.47 -3.23
N LEU A 353 33.37 -4.39 -3.21
CA LEU A 353 34.23 -4.73 -4.34
C LEU A 353 33.81 -5.98 -5.12
N TYR A 354 32.71 -6.65 -4.72
CA TYR A 354 32.20 -7.85 -5.38
C TYR A 354 30.72 -7.69 -5.72
N GLY A 355 30.34 -8.04 -6.96
CA GLY A 355 28.97 -7.86 -7.43
C GLY A 355 28.57 -6.37 -7.37
N THR A 356 29.30 -5.53 -8.10
CA THR A 356 29.23 -4.06 -7.97
C THR A 356 27.97 -3.45 -8.58
N SER A 357 27.20 -4.22 -9.35
CA SER A 357 25.91 -3.80 -9.90
C SER A 357 24.78 -3.84 -8.87
N LEU A 358 25.03 -4.46 -7.71
CA LEU A 358 24.12 -4.47 -6.57
C LEU A 358 24.85 -3.94 -5.33
N VAL A 359 24.33 -2.89 -4.73
CA VAL A 359 24.75 -2.38 -3.41
C VAL A 359 24.01 -3.12 -2.33
N THR A 360 24.72 -3.62 -1.32
CA THR A 360 24.14 -4.27 -0.13
C THR A 360 24.81 -3.75 1.11
N GLY A 361 24.06 -3.56 2.19
CA GLY A 361 24.65 -3.09 3.45
C GLY A 361 23.64 -2.91 4.56
N TRP A 362 24.15 -2.60 5.73
CA TRP A 362 23.38 -2.42 6.96
C TRP A 362 23.25 -0.93 7.29
N SER A 363 22.09 -0.56 7.80
CA SER A 363 21.83 0.79 8.27
C SER A 363 20.71 0.84 9.31
N ARG A 364 20.25 2.05 9.62
CA ARG A 364 19.10 2.32 10.48
C ARG A 364 18.18 3.35 9.82
N ILE A 365 16.90 3.22 10.08
CA ILE A 365 15.88 4.22 9.74
C ILE A 365 15.05 4.46 10.99
N HIS A 366 15.02 5.70 11.48
CA HIS A 366 14.41 6.06 12.76
C HIS A 366 14.84 5.13 13.91
N GLY A 367 16.16 4.88 14.02
CA GLY A 367 16.78 4.02 15.03
C GLY A 367 16.59 2.52 14.82
N ARG A 368 15.81 2.07 13.84
CA ARG A 368 15.51 0.66 13.57
C ARG A 368 16.49 0.07 12.57
N GLN A 369 17.06 -1.08 12.87
CA GLN A 369 18.00 -1.77 11.97
C GLN A 369 17.28 -2.25 10.71
N ILE A 370 17.99 -2.16 9.56
CA ILE A 370 17.53 -2.62 8.27
C ILE A 370 18.72 -3.05 7.40
N GLY A 371 18.55 -4.14 6.66
CA GLY A 371 19.45 -4.51 5.57
C GLY A 371 18.93 -3.93 4.25
N ILE A 372 19.79 -3.37 3.43
CA ILE A 372 19.41 -2.71 2.18
C ILE A 372 20.06 -3.44 0.99
N LEU A 373 19.25 -3.71 -0.04
CA LEU A 373 19.71 -4.18 -1.35
C LEU A 373 19.23 -3.16 -2.39
N ALA A 374 20.15 -2.59 -3.19
CA ALA A 374 19.82 -1.54 -4.16
C ALA A 374 20.55 -1.77 -5.48
N ASN A 375 19.84 -1.68 -6.61
CA ASN A 375 20.46 -1.82 -7.94
C ASN A 375 21.28 -0.57 -8.30
N ALA A 376 22.55 -0.76 -8.72
CA ALA A 376 23.45 0.31 -9.10
C ALA A 376 23.55 0.52 -10.61
N GLN A 377 23.49 -0.54 -11.42
CA GLN A 377 23.74 -0.46 -12.85
C GLN A 377 22.60 -0.98 -13.74
N GLY A 378 21.44 -1.24 -13.17
CA GLY A 378 20.27 -1.68 -13.93
C GLY A 378 20.28 -3.14 -14.37
N VAL A 379 21.40 -3.84 -14.40
CA VAL A 379 21.53 -5.25 -14.78
C VAL A 379 22.16 -6.05 -13.64
N LEU A 380 21.64 -7.25 -13.38
CA LEU A 380 22.16 -8.17 -12.37
C LEU A 380 23.05 -9.21 -13.04
N PHE A 381 24.25 -9.41 -12.49
CA PHE A 381 25.22 -10.45 -12.88
C PHE A 381 25.24 -11.61 -11.87
N SER A 382 25.97 -12.65 -12.20
CA SER A 382 26.11 -13.83 -11.33
C SER A 382 26.66 -13.49 -9.94
N GLU A 383 27.63 -12.58 -9.88
CA GLU A 383 28.25 -12.11 -8.65
C GLU A 383 27.28 -11.31 -7.78
N ASP A 384 26.39 -10.51 -8.39
CA ASP A 384 25.35 -9.78 -7.69
C ASP A 384 24.34 -10.73 -7.05
N ALA A 385 23.93 -11.76 -7.79
CA ALA A 385 23.01 -12.78 -7.31
C ALA A 385 23.62 -13.60 -6.13
N GLN A 386 24.90 -13.94 -6.20
CA GLN A 386 25.60 -14.62 -5.11
C GLN A 386 25.71 -13.72 -3.86
N LYS A 387 26.07 -12.45 -4.05
CA LYS A 387 26.15 -11.44 -2.99
C LYS A 387 24.81 -11.23 -2.31
N ALA A 388 23.73 -11.03 -3.10
CA ALA A 388 22.38 -10.91 -2.60
C ALA A 388 21.93 -12.13 -1.79
N THR A 389 22.18 -13.34 -2.35
CA THR A 389 21.84 -14.59 -1.69
C THR A 389 22.45 -14.67 -0.28
N GLN A 390 23.75 -14.39 -0.16
CA GLN A 390 24.42 -14.40 1.14
C GLN A 390 23.89 -13.31 2.07
N PHE A 391 23.68 -12.10 1.57
CA PHE A 391 23.22 -10.96 2.36
C PHE A 391 21.81 -11.20 2.95
N ILE A 392 20.89 -11.75 2.13
CA ILE A 392 19.55 -12.13 2.58
C ILE A 392 19.62 -13.20 3.69
N GLN A 393 20.50 -14.18 3.54
CA GLN A 393 20.69 -15.22 4.58
C GLN A 393 21.22 -14.62 5.89
N LEU A 394 22.16 -13.68 5.81
CA LEU A 394 22.70 -12.97 6.98
C LEU A 394 21.60 -12.15 7.68
N ALA A 395 20.75 -11.45 6.93
CA ALA A 395 19.62 -10.70 7.51
C ALA A 395 18.66 -11.62 8.26
N ASN A 396 18.36 -12.78 7.69
CA ASN A 396 17.54 -13.79 8.36
C ASN A 396 18.21 -14.39 9.61
N GLN A 397 19.53 -14.53 9.61
CA GLN A 397 20.27 -15.05 10.79
C GLN A 397 20.17 -14.11 12.00
N VAL A 398 20.03 -12.79 11.75
CA VAL A 398 19.99 -11.76 12.79
C VAL A 398 18.62 -11.11 12.98
N ASP A 399 17.57 -11.67 12.37
CA ASP A 399 16.18 -11.20 12.45
C ASP A 399 15.99 -9.71 12.04
N VAL A 400 16.72 -9.25 11.02
CA VAL A 400 16.67 -7.87 10.53
C VAL A 400 15.82 -7.77 9.27
N PRO A 401 14.86 -6.83 9.19
CA PRO A 401 14.08 -6.57 7.97
C PRO A 401 14.95 -6.14 6.79
N LEU A 402 14.47 -6.37 5.58
CA LEU A 402 15.14 -6.01 4.34
C LEU A 402 14.39 -4.93 3.57
N LEU A 403 15.14 -3.98 3.02
CA LEU A 403 14.68 -2.98 2.05
C LEU A 403 15.29 -3.28 0.69
N PHE A 404 14.43 -3.42 -0.33
CA PHE A 404 14.80 -3.60 -1.71
C PHE A 404 14.51 -2.32 -2.49
N LEU A 405 15.55 -1.70 -3.05
CA LEU A 405 15.46 -0.50 -3.89
C LEU A 405 15.67 -0.92 -5.35
N HIS A 406 14.57 -0.97 -6.11
CA HIS A 406 14.58 -1.48 -7.47
C HIS A 406 15.00 -0.41 -8.48
N ASN A 407 16.01 -0.71 -9.29
CA ASN A 407 16.32 -0.07 -10.55
C ASN A 407 17.02 -1.08 -11.44
N THR A 408 16.28 -2.09 -11.96
CA THR A 408 16.84 -3.20 -12.73
C THR A 408 16.09 -3.47 -14.02
N THR A 409 16.81 -3.73 -15.07
CA THR A 409 16.29 -4.18 -16.37
C THR A 409 16.27 -5.71 -16.51
N GLY A 410 16.77 -6.44 -15.50
CA GLY A 410 16.80 -7.89 -15.46
C GLY A 410 18.19 -8.46 -15.18
N TYR A 411 18.31 -9.78 -15.31
CA TYR A 411 19.60 -10.46 -15.30
C TYR A 411 20.28 -10.34 -16.65
N MET A 412 21.62 -10.34 -16.66
CA MET A 412 22.41 -10.28 -17.87
C MET A 412 22.18 -11.50 -18.75
N VAL A 413 22.16 -11.30 -20.06
CA VAL A 413 21.95 -12.34 -21.08
C VAL A 413 23.16 -12.45 -22.00
N GLY A 414 23.31 -13.60 -22.63
CA GLY A 414 24.40 -13.84 -23.61
C GLY A 414 25.17 -15.11 -23.29
N ALA A 415 25.85 -15.69 -24.30
CA ALA A 415 26.49 -17.00 -24.20
C ALA A 415 27.51 -17.10 -23.04
N GLU A 416 28.28 -16.06 -22.82
CA GLU A 416 29.26 -16.00 -21.73
C GLU A 416 28.56 -16.09 -20.34
N TYR A 417 27.49 -15.36 -20.15
CA TYR A 417 26.76 -15.30 -18.88
C TYR A 417 25.96 -16.58 -18.63
N GLU A 418 25.33 -17.13 -19.67
CA GLU A 418 24.60 -18.42 -19.57
C GLU A 418 25.58 -19.56 -19.20
N GLN A 419 26.72 -19.62 -19.86
CA GLN A 419 27.77 -20.59 -19.53
C GLN A 419 28.42 -20.32 -18.18
N GLY A 420 28.50 -19.05 -17.76
CA GLY A 420 28.97 -18.60 -16.46
C GLY A 420 28.00 -18.89 -15.32
N GLY A 421 26.78 -19.43 -15.61
CA GLY A 421 25.82 -19.88 -14.62
C GLY A 421 24.84 -18.82 -14.13
N ILE A 422 24.54 -17.78 -14.92
CA ILE A 422 23.59 -16.71 -14.52
C ILE A 422 22.25 -17.27 -14.08
N ILE A 423 21.70 -18.30 -14.77
CA ILE A 423 20.44 -18.95 -14.36
C ILE A 423 20.57 -19.63 -13.00
N LYS A 424 21.71 -20.32 -12.76
CA LYS A 424 21.96 -20.99 -11.50
C LYS A 424 22.03 -20.02 -10.31
N TYR A 425 22.81 -18.97 -10.45
CA TYR A 425 22.99 -17.98 -9.39
C TYR A 425 21.76 -17.08 -9.22
N GLY A 426 21.11 -16.70 -10.33
CA GLY A 426 19.82 -16.02 -10.29
C GLY A 426 18.75 -16.85 -9.56
N ALA A 427 18.69 -18.17 -9.82
CA ALA A 427 17.79 -19.07 -9.10
C ALA A 427 18.12 -19.17 -7.60
N GLN A 428 19.40 -19.09 -7.21
CA GLN A 428 19.80 -19.04 -5.79
C GLN A 428 19.30 -17.75 -5.11
N MET A 429 19.44 -16.59 -5.77
CA MET A 429 18.90 -15.32 -5.27
C MET A 429 17.39 -15.38 -5.11
N ILE A 430 16.67 -15.85 -6.14
CA ILE A 430 15.21 -16.01 -6.09
C ILE A 430 14.81 -16.98 -4.98
N ASN A 431 15.53 -18.06 -4.77
CA ASN A 431 15.30 -18.99 -3.66
C ASN A 431 15.49 -18.29 -2.31
N ALA A 432 16.55 -17.50 -2.15
CA ALA A 432 16.81 -16.77 -0.90
C ALA A 432 15.69 -15.76 -0.61
N VAL A 433 15.24 -14.99 -1.60
CA VAL A 433 14.10 -14.05 -1.46
C VAL A 433 12.83 -14.79 -1.08
N SER A 434 12.51 -15.88 -1.80
CA SER A 434 11.25 -16.64 -1.63
C SER A 434 11.13 -17.32 -0.27
N ASN A 435 12.25 -17.74 0.30
CA ASN A 435 12.27 -18.48 1.57
C ASN A 435 12.69 -17.61 2.77
N SER A 436 13.02 -16.36 2.54
CA SER A 436 13.25 -15.39 3.62
C SER A 436 11.94 -15.14 4.37
N THR A 437 12.01 -15.08 5.70
CA THR A 437 10.85 -14.84 6.58
C THR A 437 10.97 -13.55 7.38
N VAL A 438 12.10 -12.84 7.29
CA VAL A 438 12.16 -11.47 7.78
C VAL A 438 11.27 -10.57 6.90
N PRO A 439 10.66 -9.52 7.47
CA PRO A 439 9.84 -8.60 6.67
C PRO A 439 10.64 -7.94 5.54
N HIS A 440 10.06 -7.89 4.37
CA HIS A 440 10.62 -7.21 3.21
C HIS A 440 9.79 -5.97 2.89
N ILE A 441 10.47 -4.85 2.62
CA ILE A 441 9.89 -3.63 2.06
C ILE A 441 10.54 -3.42 0.70
N SER A 442 9.76 -3.09 -0.33
CA SER A 442 10.26 -2.83 -1.68
C SER A 442 9.85 -1.44 -2.14
N ILE A 443 10.80 -0.70 -2.73
CA ILE A 443 10.56 0.59 -3.39
C ILE A 443 11.01 0.45 -4.85
N ILE A 444 10.10 0.62 -5.78
CA ILE A 444 10.43 0.66 -7.21
C ILE A 444 10.77 2.12 -7.55
N MET A 445 12.07 2.43 -7.65
CA MET A 445 12.56 3.78 -7.89
C MET A 445 12.68 4.10 -9.39
N GLY A 446 12.98 3.08 -10.19
CA GLY A 446 13.23 3.18 -11.63
C GLY A 446 12.67 1.97 -12.37
N ALA A 447 13.46 1.36 -13.26
CA ALA A 447 13.05 0.13 -13.94
C ALA A 447 12.93 -1.05 -12.97
N SER A 448 11.94 -1.92 -13.21
CA SER A 448 11.83 -3.21 -12.54
C SER A 448 11.28 -4.25 -13.51
N TYR A 449 12.16 -4.83 -14.32
CA TYR A 449 11.77 -5.66 -15.47
C TYR A 449 12.13 -7.14 -15.28
N GLY A 450 11.27 -7.99 -15.87
CA GLY A 450 11.48 -9.42 -15.99
C GLY A 450 11.80 -10.13 -14.67
N ALA A 451 12.69 -11.12 -14.72
CA ALA A 451 13.11 -11.86 -13.53
C ALA A 451 13.96 -11.02 -12.54
N GLY A 452 14.46 -9.84 -12.95
CA GLY A 452 15.06 -8.88 -12.04
C GLY A 452 14.06 -8.37 -10.98
N ASN A 453 12.81 -8.13 -11.39
CA ASN A 453 11.71 -7.83 -10.45
C ASN A 453 11.55 -8.93 -9.39
N TYR A 454 11.67 -10.19 -9.81
CA TYR A 454 11.53 -11.36 -8.92
C TYR A 454 12.70 -11.46 -7.93
N GLY A 455 13.93 -11.31 -8.40
CA GLY A 455 15.13 -11.31 -7.54
C GLY A 455 15.17 -10.15 -6.55
N MET A 456 14.56 -9.01 -6.91
CA MET A 456 14.45 -7.84 -6.06
C MET A 456 13.15 -7.78 -5.23
N ASN A 457 12.46 -8.91 -5.05
CA ASN A 457 11.28 -8.99 -4.20
C ASN A 457 10.08 -8.15 -4.69
N GLY A 458 9.71 -8.33 -5.97
CA GLY A 458 8.49 -7.72 -6.53
C GLY A 458 7.19 -8.27 -5.91
N ARG A 459 6.04 -7.75 -6.34
CA ARG A 459 4.72 -8.06 -5.74
C ARG A 459 4.42 -9.56 -5.63
N ALA A 460 4.86 -10.38 -6.58
CA ALA A 460 4.63 -11.83 -6.58
C ALA A 460 5.35 -12.58 -5.44
N TYR A 461 6.27 -11.92 -4.74
CA TYR A 461 7.03 -12.46 -3.62
C TYR A 461 6.52 -11.96 -2.26
N ASP A 462 5.30 -11.47 -2.23
CA ASP A 462 4.57 -11.05 -1.04
C ASP A 462 5.36 -10.10 -0.11
N PRO A 463 5.93 -8.98 -0.65
CA PRO A 463 6.56 -8.00 0.21
C PRO A 463 5.56 -7.51 1.27
N ARG A 464 6.06 -7.27 2.49
CA ARG A 464 5.26 -6.71 3.58
C ARG A 464 4.65 -5.37 3.15
N PHE A 465 5.46 -4.55 2.44
CA PHE A 465 5.04 -3.32 1.76
C PHE A 465 5.79 -3.17 0.45
N LEU A 466 5.12 -2.65 -0.57
CA LEU A 466 5.72 -2.28 -1.84
C LEU A 466 5.15 -0.95 -2.31
N PHE A 467 6.02 0.02 -2.54
CA PHE A 467 5.64 1.32 -3.10
C PHE A 467 6.42 1.61 -4.39
N THR A 468 5.87 2.51 -5.19
CA THR A 468 6.42 2.85 -6.50
C THR A 468 6.62 4.36 -6.59
N TRP A 469 7.74 4.84 -7.16
CA TRP A 469 7.94 6.25 -7.46
C TRP A 469 7.27 6.64 -8.79
N PRO A 470 6.88 7.91 -8.99
CA PRO A 470 6.12 8.33 -10.18
C PRO A 470 6.88 8.17 -11.51
N SER A 471 8.23 8.07 -11.47
CA SER A 471 9.09 7.83 -12.64
C SER A 471 9.31 6.36 -12.96
N ALA A 472 8.94 5.45 -12.07
CA ALA A 472 9.24 4.03 -12.19
C ALA A 472 8.41 3.34 -13.29
N LYS A 473 8.90 2.20 -13.76
CA LYS A 473 8.20 1.33 -14.73
C LYS A 473 8.44 -0.13 -14.41
N SER A 474 7.40 -0.95 -14.59
CA SER A 474 7.53 -2.41 -14.45
C SER A 474 6.85 -3.13 -15.60
N ALA A 475 7.56 -4.06 -16.23
CA ALA A 475 7.06 -4.90 -17.31
C ALA A 475 7.91 -6.18 -17.43
N VAL A 476 7.53 -7.07 -18.34
CA VAL A 476 8.34 -8.25 -18.68
C VAL A 476 9.69 -7.83 -19.27
N MET A 477 9.70 -6.80 -20.13
CA MET A 477 10.89 -6.16 -20.71
C MET A 477 10.53 -4.77 -21.20
N GLY A 478 11.52 -3.96 -21.53
CA GLY A 478 11.29 -2.60 -22.07
C GLY A 478 10.48 -2.63 -23.38
N PRO A 479 9.71 -1.57 -23.67
CA PRO A 479 8.81 -1.53 -24.84
C PRO A 479 9.51 -1.83 -26.15
N ALA A 480 10.62 -1.16 -26.44
CA ALA A 480 11.38 -1.34 -27.68
C ALA A 480 12.00 -2.74 -27.80
N GLN A 481 12.43 -3.35 -26.68
CA GLN A 481 12.95 -4.71 -26.65
C GLN A 481 11.86 -5.72 -26.99
N LEU A 482 10.66 -5.59 -26.41
CA LEU A 482 9.56 -6.50 -26.70
C LEU A 482 9.13 -6.40 -28.17
N ALA A 483 8.97 -5.20 -28.69
CA ALA A 483 8.61 -4.98 -30.09
C ALA A 483 9.68 -5.56 -31.03
N GLY A 484 10.97 -5.36 -30.72
CA GLY A 484 12.08 -5.92 -31.48
C GLY A 484 12.11 -7.46 -31.49
N VAL A 485 11.89 -8.09 -30.34
CA VAL A 485 11.82 -9.57 -30.25
C VAL A 485 10.65 -10.12 -31.09
N LEU A 486 9.47 -9.52 -31.01
CA LEU A 486 8.30 -9.94 -31.79
C LEU A 486 8.55 -9.77 -33.30
N SER A 487 9.20 -8.68 -33.73
CA SER A 487 9.61 -8.46 -35.13
C SER A 487 10.56 -9.55 -35.62
N ILE A 488 11.62 -9.89 -34.84
CA ILE A 488 12.56 -10.97 -35.18
C ILE A 488 11.84 -12.32 -35.34
N VAL A 489 10.94 -12.65 -34.40
CA VAL A 489 10.16 -13.89 -34.45
C VAL A 489 9.23 -13.93 -35.68
N ALA A 490 8.55 -12.82 -35.96
CA ALA A 490 7.66 -12.72 -37.12
C ALA A 490 8.42 -12.85 -38.44
N ARG A 491 9.60 -12.23 -38.56
CA ARG A 491 10.50 -12.32 -39.74
C ARG A 491 10.97 -13.75 -39.95
N ALA A 492 11.48 -14.41 -38.92
CA ALA A 492 11.91 -15.81 -39.00
C ALA A 492 10.74 -16.75 -39.38
N ALA A 493 9.53 -16.50 -38.89
CA ALA A 493 8.35 -17.25 -39.26
C ALA A 493 7.91 -17.03 -40.71
N ALA A 494 8.08 -15.85 -41.28
CA ALA A 494 7.83 -15.58 -42.71
C ALA A 494 8.86 -16.29 -43.59
N GLU A 495 10.14 -16.19 -43.25
CA GLU A 495 11.25 -16.86 -43.94
C GLU A 495 11.03 -18.39 -43.95
N SER A 496 10.68 -19.00 -42.83
CA SER A 496 10.43 -20.45 -42.74
C SER A 496 9.29 -20.94 -43.63
N ARG A 497 8.33 -20.06 -43.94
CA ARG A 497 7.20 -20.34 -44.84
C ARG A 497 7.45 -19.95 -46.28
N GLY A 498 8.64 -19.38 -46.61
CA GLY A 498 8.95 -18.86 -47.93
C GLY A 498 8.07 -17.65 -48.33
N ALA A 499 7.49 -16.95 -47.38
CA ALA A 499 6.66 -15.79 -47.60
C ALA A 499 7.51 -14.49 -47.59
N ALA A 500 7.10 -13.50 -48.38
CA ALA A 500 7.68 -12.17 -48.30
C ALA A 500 7.31 -11.56 -46.93
N TYR A 501 8.28 -10.88 -46.31
CA TYR A 501 8.04 -10.16 -45.06
C TYR A 501 7.49 -8.76 -45.35
N ASP A 502 6.43 -8.37 -44.67
CA ASP A 502 5.81 -7.06 -44.84
C ASP A 502 6.40 -6.08 -43.81
N GLU A 503 7.31 -5.22 -44.25
CA GLU A 503 8.03 -4.25 -43.41
C GLU A 503 7.10 -3.15 -42.86
N ASP A 504 6.07 -2.76 -43.63
CA ASP A 504 5.10 -1.72 -43.20
C ASP A 504 4.18 -2.28 -42.10
N ALA A 505 3.72 -3.51 -42.25
CA ALA A 505 2.94 -4.20 -41.22
C ALA A 505 3.78 -4.42 -39.95
N ASP A 506 5.09 -4.75 -40.07
CA ASP A 506 5.99 -4.87 -38.94
C ASP A 506 6.18 -3.55 -38.21
N ALA A 507 6.43 -2.47 -38.94
CA ALA A 507 6.56 -1.13 -38.34
C ALA A 507 5.28 -0.73 -37.56
N GLY A 508 4.12 -0.99 -38.11
CA GLY A 508 2.83 -0.77 -37.44
C GLY A 508 2.67 -1.61 -36.17
N MET A 509 2.99 -2.90 -36.24
CA MET A 509 2.97 -3.81 -35.08
C MET A 509 3.94 -3.34 -34.00
N ARG A 510 5.17 -2.97 -34.33
CA ARG A 510 6.16 -2.48 -33.36
C ARG A 510 5.69 -1.22 -32.66
N ALA A 511 5.17 -0.23 -33.40
CA ALA A 511 4.64 1.00 -32.81
C ALA A 511 3.46 0.73 -31.86
N PHE A 512 2.57 -0.20 -32.23
CA PHE A 512 1.44 -0.60 -31.37
C PHE A 512 1.93 -1.29 -30.09
N VAL A 513 2.87 -2.22 -30.19
CA VAL A 513 3.41 -2.95 -29.04
C VAL A 513 4.17 -2.00 -28.11
N GLU A 514 4.99 -1.11 -28.67
CA GLU A 514 5.74 -0.13 -27.88
C GLU A 514 4.80 0.77 -27.09
N ALA A 515 3.76 1.32 -27.72
CA ALA A 515 2.76 2.17 -27.07
C ALA A 515 1.98 1.42 -25.97
N SER A 516 1.54 0.19 -26.25
CA SER A 516 0.79 -0.63 -25.30
C SER A 516 1.62 -1.01 -24.07
N VAL A 517 2.89 -1.41 -24.26
CA VAL A 517 3.77 -1.77 -23.13
C VAL A 517 4.16 -0.53 -22.34
N GLU A 518 4.38 0.61 -23.01
CA GLU A 518 4.64 1.88 -22.34
C GLU A 518 3.50 2.23 -21.37
N GLU A 519 2.25 2.21 -21.84
CA GLU A 519 1.07 2.50 -21.03
C GLU A 519 0.92 1.53 -19.85
N GLN A 520 1.05 0.21 -20.11
CA GLN A 520 0.88 -0.84 -19.10
C GLN A 520 2.03 -0.91 -18.08
N SER A 521 3.17 -0.31 -18.36
CA SER A 521 4.32 -0.25 -17.45
C SER A 521 4.28 0.93 -16.48
N LEU A 522 3.37 1.88 -16.67
CA LEU A 522 3.28 3.10 -15.87
C LEU A 522 2.87 2.80 -14.41
N PRO A 523 3.36 3.59 -13.44
CA PRO A 523 3.04 3.42 -12.03
C PRO A 523 1.54 3.45 -11.75
N PHE A 524 0.79 4.34 -12.40
CA PHE A 524 -0.65 4.47 -12.18
C PHE A 524 -1.42 3.23 -12.64
N PHE A 525 -1.04 2.64 -13.77
CA PHE A 525 -1.63 1.38 -14.26
C PHE A 525 -1.34 0.24 -13.28
N LEU A 526 -0.08 0.10 -12.85
CA LEU A 526 0.32 -0.96 -11.92
C LEU A 526 -0.35 -0.80 -10.55
N SER A 527 -0.43 0.42 -10.03
CA SER A 527 -1.12 0.74 -8.79
C SER A 527 -2.64 0.52 -8.91
N GLY A 528 -3.22 0.87 -10.07
CA GLY A 528 -4.61 0.55 -10.42
C GLY A 528 -4.92 -0.94 -10.34
N MET A 529 -3.97 -1.78 -10.74
CA MET A 529 -4.03 -3.25 -10.65
C MET A 529 -3.72 -3.81 -9.26
N LEU A 530 -3.36 -2.97 -8.28
CA LEU A 530 -2.88 -3.33 -6.94
C LEU A 530 -1.54 -4.13 -6.98
N TYR A 531 -0.68 -3.83 -7.92
CA TYR A 531 0.67 -4.41 -7.98
C TYR A 531 1.67 -3.66 -7.08
N ASP A 532 1.24 -2.59 -6.43
CA ASP A 532 1.90 -1.94 -5.30
C ASP A 532 0.87 -1.58 -4.21
N ASP A 533 1.35 -0.97 -3.13
CA ASP A 533 0.52 -0.44 -2.04
C ASP A 533 0.30 1.08 -2.18
N GLY A 534 0.90 1.69 -3.19
CA GLY A 534 0.71 3.08 -3.58
C GLY A 534 1.89 3.67 -4.34
N VAL A 535 1.60 4.66 -5.19
CA VAL A 535 2.62 5.53 -5.81
C VAL A 535 2.90 6.66 -4.83
N ILE A 536 4.18 6.90 -4.53
CA ILE A 536 4.62 7.84 -3.50
C ILE A 536 5.58 8.90 -4.05
N ASP A 537 5.54 10.10 -3.50
CA ASP A 537 6.56 11.12 -3.74
C ASP A 537 7.92 10.62 -3.20
N PRO A 538 9.00 10.68 -3.98
CA PRO A 538 10.32 10.28 -3.53
C PRO A 538 10.75 10.92 -2.20
N ARG A 539 10.35 12.17 -1.95
CA ARG A 539 10.68 12.93 -0.73
C ARG A 539 10.04 12.37 0.53
N ASP A 540 8.92 11.65 0.40
CA ASP A 540 8.19 11.04 1.53
C ASP A 540 8.71 9.64 1.89
N THR A 541 9.64 9.10 1.08
CA THR A 541 10.08 7.70 1.21
C THR A 541 10.61 7.38 2.60
N ARG A 542 11.46 8.23 3.20
CA ARG A 542 11.99 8.01 4.55
C ARG A 542 10.88 7.93 5.59
N THR A 543 9.91 8.84 5.54
CA THR A 543 8.76 8.87 6.46
C THR A 543 7.90 7.61 6.31
N ILE A 544 7.63 7.20 5.08
CA ILE A 544 6.85 5.98 4.79
C ILE A 544 7.60 4.74 5.31
N LEU A 545 8.90 4.65 5.09
CA LEU A 545 9.73 3.56 5.61
C LEU A 545 9.72 3.53 7.15
N ALA A 546 9.77 4.68 7.81
CA ALA A 546 9.67 4.77 9.26
C ALA A 546 8.32 4.22 9.78
N ILE A 547 7.21 4.58 9.14
CA ILE A 547 5.89 4.05 9.45
C ILE A 547 5.86 2.53 9.22
N CYS A 548 6.34 2.05 8.07
CA CYS A 548 6.38 0.62 7.76
C CYS A 548 7.19 -0.17 8.79
N LEU A 549 8.37 0.32 9.17
CA LEU A 549 9.21 -0.33 10.19
C LEU A 549 8.57 -0.30 11.59
N SER A 550 7.81 0.73 11.91
CA SER A 550 7.02 0.78 13.14
C SER A 550 5.93 -0.28 13.12
N VAL A 551 5.17 -0.34 12.06
CA VAL A 551 4.09 -1.32 11.85
C VAL A 551 4.62 -2.75 11.91
N ILE A 552 5.74 -3.03 11.25
CA ILE A 552 6.43 -4.34 11.28
C ILE A 552 6.76 -4.77 12.72
N ALA A 553 7.15 -3.84 13.57
CA ALA A 553 7.54 -4.14 14.95
C ALA A 553 6.37 -4.59 15.86
N ASN A 554 5.11 -4.50 15.43
CA ASN A 554 3.97 -5.07 16.17
C ASN A 554 3.90 -6.60 16.11
N ALA A 555 4.65 -7.22 15.22
CA ALA A 555 4.79 -8.68 15.12
C ALA A 555 6.22 -9.12 15.40
N PRO A 556 6.44 -10.32 15.97
CA PRO A 556 7.79 -10.84 16.14
C PRO A 556 8.49 -11.06 14.79
N ILE A 557 9.67 -10.51 14.61
CA ILE A 557 10.52 -10.77 13.45
C ILE A 557 11.31 -12.05 13.71
N ARG A 558 11.22 -12.99 12.79
CA ARG A 558 11.96 -14.27 12.88
C ARG A 558 12.47 -14.64 11.50
N GLY A 559 13.77 -14.77 11.37
CA GLY A 559 14.42 -15.20 10.15
C GLY A 559 14.22 -16.68 9.83
N ALA A 560 14.38 -17.01 8.57
CA ALA A 560 14.22 -18.36 8.05
C ALA A 560 15.23 -19.33 8.67
N ARG A 561 14.76 -20.53 8.99
CA ARG A 561 15.61 -21.61 9.51
C ARG A 561 16.23 -22.49 8.42
N GLY A 562 15.85 -22.27 7.18
CA GLY A 562 16.35 -23.01 6.02
C GLY A 562 15.79 -22.45 4.71
N TYR A 563 16.50 -22.72 3.62
CA TYR A 563 16.24 -22.13 2.29
C TYR A 563 15.91 -23.17 1.21
N GLY A 564 15.64 -24.42 1.60
CA GLY A 564 15.49 -25.51 0.65
C GLY A 564 16.82 -25.88 -0.02
N VAL A 565 16.74 -26.52 -1.18
CA VAL A 565 17.93 -27.02 -1.91
C VAL A 565 18.37 -25.99 -2.94
N PHE A 566 19.58 -25.49 -2.78
CA PHE A 566 20.26 -24.71 -3.81
C PHE A 566 20.88 -25.64 -4.88
N ARG A 567 20.84 -25.23 -6.12
CA ARG A 567 21.61 -25.90 -7.16
C ARG A 567 23.10 -25.56 -6.97
N PRO A 568 23.99 -26.57 -7.00
CA PRO A 568 25.43 -26.38 -6.81
C PRO A 568 26.08 -25.65 -7.98
#